data_8ef6cd4941ad5475487fa06e029c9367
#
_entry.id   8ef6cd4941ad5475487fa06e029c9367
#
_cell.length_a   1.000
_cell.length_b   1.000
_cell.length_c   1.000
_cell.angle_alpha   90.00
_cell.angle_beta   90.00
_cell.angle_gamma   90.00
#
_symmetry.space_group_name_H-M   'P 1'
#
loop_
_entity.id
_entity.type
_entity.pdbx_description
1 polymer ?
#
loop_
_entity_poly.entity_id
_entity_poly.type
_entity_poly.pdbx_seq_one_letter_code
_entity_poly.pdbx_strand_id
1 'polypeptide(L)'
;MRAAAVAIAKFVDKYNLDGINMDIEEFYNSVPNHGAKYNELAKYIKEELDKINPDFELSIATYPGNESNEWDFKGMLKSADYLTIMMYNIGQTFTCPLNDAQRRIKQFWLDIDIPASDIVIAWPYYGNIYKNGSKFGTATLGDVPKYAKDNDITWDDAAKCNVYKYTEDGANMVAYAEDLQSLRLKYDYTTKGGFKGIGIWALGQDAGMEDQAYGLIREFYDSTYQGTGISKNQSNGNISVYPTAVEDELFINLKDNDGANVTVTVYNMMGQALKNINLASGVRSVHLNSLSTGCYIVKIQCESEVASFRVVKK
;
A
#
# COMPACT_ATOMS: atom_id res chain seq x y z
N MET A 1 -17.76 13.25 -29.56
CA MET A 1 -16.80 12.22 -29.10
C MET A 1 -15.56 12.13 -30.00
N ARG A 2 -15.62 11.86 -31.31
CA ARG A 2 -14.42 11.74 -32.16
C ARG A 2 -13.50 12.97 -32.16
N ALA A 3 -14.02 14.19 -32.19
CA ALA A 3 -13.19 15.39 -32.10
C ALA A 3 -12.41 15.49 -30.77
N ALA A 4 -13.04 15.05 -29.66
CA ALA A 4 -12.36 14.97 -28.36
C ALA A 4 -11.27 13.90 -28.38
N ALA A 5 -11.54 12.72 -28.94
CA ALA A 5 -10.55 11.64 -29.06
C ALA A 5 -9.32 12.08 -29.87
N VAL A 6 -9.51 12.78 -30.99
CA VAL A 6 -8.41 13.35 -31.79
C VAL A 6 -7.60 14.38 -30.96
N ALA A 7 -8.27 15.23 -30.17
CA ALA A 7 -7.58 16.21 -29.35
C ALA A 7 -6.76 15.56 -28.23
N ILE A 8 -7.30 14.49 -27.60
CA ILE A 8 -6.64 13.71 -26.58
C ILE A 8 -5.38 13.02 -27.14
N ALA A 9 -5.51 12.32 -28.26
CA ALA A 9 -4.38 11.62 -28.90
C ALA A 9 -3.25 12.58 -29.27
N LYS A 10 -3.59 13.75 -29.85
CA LYS A 10 -2.62 14.82 -30.13
C LYS A 10 -1.98 15.40 -28.85
N PHE A 11 -2.69 15.42 -27.74
CA PHE A 11 -2.15 15.88 -26.46
C PHE A 11 -1.11 14.87 -25.92
N VAL A 12 -1.42 13.59 -25.97
CA VAL A 12 -0.51 12.51 -25.58
C VAL A 12 0.79 12.60 -26.36
N ASP A 13 0.70 12.67 -27.69
CA ASP A 13 1.85 12.79 -28.59
C ASP A 13 2.65 14.08 -28.35
N LYS A 14 1.96 15.23 -28.27
CA LYS A 14 2.60 16.55 -28.05
C LYS A 14 3.45 16.61 -26.80
N TYR A 15 3.00 15.98 -25.71
CA TYR A 15 3.69 15.99 -24.42
C TYR A 15 4.54 14.75 -24.18
N ASN A 16 4.70 13.91 -25.17
CA ASN A 16 5.49 12.67 -25.13
C ASN A 16 5.09 11.80 -23.92
N LEU A 17 3.79 11.60 -23.75
CA LEU A 17 3.23 10.72 -22.73
C LEU A 17 3.14 9.29 -23.28
N ASP A 18 3.14 8.29 -22.38
CA ASP A 18 3.00 6.88 -22.74
C ASP A 18 1.54 6.49 -23.01
N GLY A 19 0.58 7.32 -22.63
CA GLY A 19 -0.85 7.07 -22.79
C GLY A 19 -1.72 7.99 -21.97
N ILE A 20 -2.95 7.55 -21.70
CA ILE A 20 -3.92 8.32 -20.93
C ILE A 20 -4.76 7.42 -20.02
N ASN A 21 -5.06 7.89 -18.81
CA ASN A 21 -6.09 7.33 -17.96
C ASN A 21 -7.39 8.14 -18.13
N MET A 22 -8.47 7.47 -18.51
CA MET A 22 -9.79 8.08 -18.66
C MET A 22 -10.53 8.00 -17.32
N ASP A 23 -10.72 9.14 -16.67
CA ASP A 23 -11.34 9.28 -15.36
C ASP A 23 -12.53 10.25 -15.46
N ILE A 24 -13.68 9.76 -15.97
CA ILE A 24 -14.92 10.51 -16.06
C ILE A 24 -15.92 9.84 -15.11
N GLU A 25 -16.10 10.43 -13.95
CA GLU A 25 -16.84 9.83 -12.86
C GLU A 25 -18.34 10.20 -12.84
N GLU A 26 -18.68 11.40 -13.32
CA GLU A 26 -20.05 11.87 -13.25
C GLU A 26 -20.79 11.66 -14.59
N PHE A 27 -21.79 10.81 -14.55
CA PHE A 27 -22.80 10.76 -15.59
C PHE A 27 -24.10 11.31 -15.02
N TYR A 28 -24.50 12.43 -15.52
CA TYR A 28 -25.81 12.97 -15.20
C TYR A 28 -26.88 12.00 -15.66
N ASN A 29 -27.86 11.72 -14.80
CA ASN A 29 -29.03 10.87 -15.09
C ASN A 29 -29.78 11.26 -16.38
N SER A 30 -29.46 12.41 -16.95
CA SER A 30 -29.99 12.94 -18.21
C SER A 30 -29.37 12.33 -19.49
N VAL A 31 -28.31 11.50 -19.38
CA VAL A 31 -27.66 10.90 -20.55
C VAL A 31 -28.06 9.43 -20.66
N PRO A 32 -29.06 9.08 -21.49
CA PRO A 32 -29.45 7.70 -21.71
C PRO A 32 -28.28 6.86 -22.24
N ASN A 33 -28.17 5.62 -21.77
CA ASN A 33 -27.12 4.67 -22.20
C ASN A 33 -25.70 5.22 -22.02
N HIS A 34 -25.44 5.92 -20.91
CA HIS A 34 -24.12 6.53 -20.64
C HIS A 34 -23.00 5.49 -20.63
N GLY A 35 -23.18 4.28 -20.10
CA GLY A 35 -22.16 3.21 -20.15
C GLY A 35 -21.77 2.84 -21.58
N ALA A 36 -22.73 2.69 -22.49
CA ALA A 36 -22.43 2.41 -23.90
C ALA A 36 -21.69 3.58 -24.58
N LYS A 37 -22.08 4.82 -24.28
CA LYS A 37 -21.42 6.02 -24.80
C LYS A 37 -20.01 6.19 -24.24
N TYR A 38 -19.80 5.77 -23.00
CA TYR A 38 -18.48 5.75 -22.38
C TYR A 38 -17.56 4.78 -23.14
N ASN A 39 -18.03 3.56 -23.36
CA ASN A 39 -17.29 2.56 -24.12
C ASN A 39 -17.02 3.02 -25.56
N GLU A 40 -17.98 3.72 -26.20
CA GLU A 40 -17.78 4.31 -27.54
C GLU A 40 -16.71 5.41 -27.53
N LEU A 41 -16.67 6.25 -26.49
CA LEU A 41 -15.63 7.27 -26.33
C LEU A 41 -14.25 6.61 -26.13
N ALA A 42 -14.13 5.62 -25.25
CA ALA A 42 -12.92 4.87 -25.02
C ALA A 42 -12.38 4.24 -26.33
N LYS A 43 -13.29 3.63 -27.12
CA LYS A 43 -12.96 3.10 -28.43
C LYS A 43 -12.40 4.17 -29.36
N TYR A 44 -13.03 5.34 -29.45
CA TYR A 44 -12.53 6.42 -30.31
C TYR A 44 -11.16 6.94 -29.84
N ILE A 45 -10.93 7.03 -28.53
CA ILE A 45 -9.63 7.44 -27.98
C ILE A 45 -8.55 6.43 -28.39
N LYS A 46 -8.78 5.14 -28.16
CA LYS A 46 -7.80 4.10 -28.52
C LYS A 46 -7.52 4.09 -30.03
N GLU A 47 -8.56 4.16 -30.88
CA GLU A 47 -8.41 4.27 -32.32
C GLU A 47 -7.55 5.46 -32.78
N GLU A 48 -7.65 6.61 -32.10
CA GLU A 48 -6.86 7.80 -32.45
C GLU A 48 -5.43 7.73 -31.86
N LEU A 49 -5.24 7.13 -30.69
CA LEU A 49 -3.93 6.83 -30.11
C LEU A 49 -3.15 5.89 -31.03
N ASP A 50 -3.76 4.77 -31.44
CA ASP A 50 -3.13 3.74 -32.29
C ASP A 50 -2.70 4.26 -33.68
N LYS A 51 -3.36 5.30 -34.19
CA LYS A 51 -2.93 5.96 -35.44
C LYS A 51 -1.62 6.71 -35.29
N ILE A 52 -1.31 7.17 -34.09
CA ILE A 52 -0.07 7.91 -33.83
C ILE A 52 1.02 6.93 -33.38
N ASN A 53 0.73 6.15 -32.34
CA ASN A 53 1.62 5.12 -31.83
C ASN A 53 0.78 3.98 -31.20
N PRO A 54 0.86 2.75 -31.72
CA PRO A 54 0.12 1.61 -31.17
C PRO A 54 0.57 1.20 -29.77
N ASP A 55 1.73 1.68 -29.30
CA ASP A 55 2.22 1.43 -27.93
C ASP A 55 1.62 2.41 -26.90
N PHE A 56 0.84 3.41 -27.33
CA PHE A 56 0.16 4.29 -26.38
C PHE A 56 -0.95 3.54 -25.63
N GLU A 57 -0.90 3.62 -24.31
CA GLU A 57 -1.84 2.96 -23.42
C GLU A 57 -3.11 3.80 -23.18
N LEU A 58 -4.25 3.13 -23.15
CA LEU A 58 -5.49 3.67 -22.61
C LEU A 58 -5.88 2.87 -21.36
N SER A 59 -5.94 3.51 -20.23
CA SER A 59 -6.56 2.93 -19.04
C SER A 59 -7.82 3.68 -18.64
N ILE A 60 -8.66 3.03 -17.84
CA ILE A 60 -9.93 3.62 -17.40
C ILE A 60 -10.05 3.49 -15.87
N ALA A 61 -10.27 4.62 -15.20
CA ALA A 61 -10.65 4.64 -13.79
C ALA A 61 -12.11 4.20 -13.64
N THR A 62 -12.37 3.37 -12.64
CA THR A 62 -13.69 2.77 -12.43
C THR A 62 -14.06 2.80 -10.95
N TYR A 63 -15.35 2.82 -10.66
CA TYR A 63 -15.85 2.66 -9.31
C TYR A 63 -15.56 1.26 -8.74
N PRO A 64 -15.50 1.12 -7.40
CA PRO A 64 -15.23 -0.16 -6.75
C PRO A 64 -16.38 -1.18 -6.85
N GLY A 65 -17.52 -0.79 -7.41
CA GLY A 65 -18.69 -1.63 -7.59
C GLY A 65 -19.54 -1.18 -8.76
N ASN A 66 -20.59 -1.96 -9.07
CA ASN A 66 -21.54 -1.69 -10.14
C ASN A 66 -22.96 -2.09 -9.68
N GLU A 67 -23.35 -1.57 -8.52
CA GLU A 67 -24.63 -1.91 -7.88
C GLU A 67 -25.85 -1.51 -8.75
N SER A 68 -25.72 -0.43 -9.52
CA SER A 68 -26.77 0.02 -10.46
C SER A 68 -26.74 -0.72 -11.80
N ASN A 69 -25.71 -1.53 -12.06
CA ASN A 69 -25.47 -2.24 -13.31
C ASN A 69 -25.44 -1.31 -14.55
N GLU A 70 -24.97 -0.10 -14.36
CA GLU A 70 -24.90 0.93 -15.42
C GLU A 70 -23.60 0.87 -16.23
N TRP A 71 -22.59 0.21 -15.70
CA TRP A 71 -21.26 0.12 -16.28
C TRP A 71 -21.05 -1.22 -16.98
N ASP A 72 -20.57 -1.17 -18.20
CA ASP A 72 -20.12 -2.36 -18.95
C ASP A 72 -18.58 -2.45 -18.89
N PHE A 73 -18.08 -2.96 -17.78
CA PHE A 73 -16.63 -3.12 -17.56
C PHE A 73 -15.97 -4.03 -18.62
N LYS A 74 -16.65 -5.11 -19.06
CA LYS A 74 -16.14 -5.95 -20.15
C LYS A 74 -16.08 -5.19 -21.48
N GLY A 75 -17.04 -4.32 -21.71
CA GLY A 75 -17.06 -3.45 -22.89
C GLY A 75 -15.91 -2.44 -22.87
N MET A 76 -15.54 -1.92 -21.71
CA MET A 76 -14.37 -1.02 -21.54
C MET A 76 -13.07 -1.71 -21.97
N LEU A 77 -12.85 -2.95 -21.53
CA LEU A 77 -11.65 -3.73 -21.87
C LEU A 77 -11.52 -4.11 -23.34
N LYS A 78 -12.56 -3.89 -24.15
CA LYS A 78 -12.42 -4.04 -25.64
C LYS A 78 -11.55 -2.95 -26.25
N SER A 79 -11.32 -1.87 -25.53
CA SER A 79 -10.57 -0.72 -25.99
C SER A 79 -9.48 -0.27 -25.00
N ALA A 80 -9.67 -0.46 -23.72
CA ALA A 80 -8.68 -0.15 -22.71
C ALA A 80 -7.68 -1.30 -22.53
N ASP A 81 -6.45 -0.96 -22.28
CA ASP A 81 -5.36 -1.91 -22.01
C ASP A 81 -5.47 -2.47 -20.58
N TYR A 82 -6.10 -1.73 -19.64
CA TYR A 82 -6.46 -2.16 -18.30
C TYR A 82 -7.45 -1.21 -17.62
N LEU A 83 -8.06 -1.68 -16.53
CA LEU A 83 -8.95 -0.89 -15.69
C LEU A 83 -8.28 -0.59 -14.35
N THR A 84 -8.51 0.62 -13.82
CA THR A 84 -8.03 1.02 -12.49
C THR A 84 -9.23 1.15 -11.55
N ILE A 85 -9.37 0.23 -10.61
CA ILE A 85 -10.44 0.30 -9.60
C ILE A 85 -10.05 1.33 -8.54
N MET A 86 -10.85 2.36 -8.36
CA MET A 86 -10.73 3.36 -7.29
C MET A 86 -11.23 2.77 -5.98
N MET A 87 -10.42 1.93 -5.32
CA MET A 87 -10.83 1.15 -4.15
C MET A 87 -10.74 1.98 -2.86
N TYR A 88 -11.53 3.04 -2.82
CA TYR A 88 -11.66 3.94 -1.66
C TYR A 88 -13.08 4.51 -1.56
N ASN A 89 -13.40 5.12 -0.40
CA ASN A 89 -14.74 5.61 -0.06
C ASN A 89 -15.83 4.52 -0.12
N ILE A 90 -15.44 3.27 0.16
CA ILE A 90 -16.37 2.12 0.15
C ILE A 90 -16.98 1.82 1.52
N GLY A 91 -16.35 2.30 2.59
CA GLY A 91 -16.82 2.15 3.97
C GLY A 91 -17.27 3.49 4.56
N GLN A 92 -18.12 3.42 5.58
CA GLN A 92 -18.60 4.63 6.28
C GLN A 92 -17.54 5.16 7.27
N THR A 93 -16.96 4.27 8.07
CA THR A 93 -15.98 4.59 9.11
C THR A 93 -14.56 4.57 8.54
N PHE A 94 -14.13 3.43 8.06
CA PHE A 94 -12.89 3.29 7.31
C PHE A 94 -13.11 3.64 5.85
N THR A 95 -12.14 4.28 5.22
CA THR A 95 -12.23 4.61 3.78
C THR A 95 -12.23 3.36 2.92
N CYS A 96 -11.41 2.36 3.27
CA CYS A 96 -11.26 1.12 2.53
C CYS A 96 -11.02 -0.08 3.46
N PRO A 97 -12.06 -0.61 4.12
CA PRO A 97 -11.94 -1.87 4.85
C PRO A 97 -11.55 -3.00 3.91
N LEU A 98 -10.49 -3.75 4.25
CA LEU A 98 -9.94 -4.75 3.34
C LEU A 98 -10.93 -5.89 3.03
N ASN A 99 -11.73 -6.33 4.01
CA ASN A 99 -12.76 -7.34 3.79
C ASN A 99 -13.84 -6.89 2.80
N ASP A 100 -14.26 -5.62 2.87
CA ASP A 100 -15.22 -5.04 1.91
C ASP A 100 -14.60 -4.90 0.52
N ALA A 101 -13.36 -4.45 0.43
CA ALA A 101 -12.64 -4.37 -0.83
C ALA A 101 -12.56 -5.75 -1.52
N GLN A 102 -12.15 -6.79 -0.78
CA GLN A 102 -12.07 -8.15 -1.29
C GLN A 102 -13.43 -8.68 -1.77
N ARG A 103 -14.49 -8.44 -1.00
CA ARG A 103 -15.84 -8.81 -1.37
C ARG A 103 -16.31 -8.11 -2.66
N ARG A 104 -16.07 -6.80 -2.79
CA ARG A 104 -16.42 -6.03 -3.99
C ARG A 104 -15.63 -6.47 -5.21
N ILE A 105 -14.32 -6.67 -5.08
CA ILE A 105 -13.47 -7.16 -6.17
C ILE A 105 -13.98 -8.54 -6.63
N LYS A 106 -14.26 -9.44 -5.71
CA LYS A 106 -14.82 -10.74 -6.09
C LYS A 106 -16.15 -10.58 -6.85
N GLN A 107 -17.11 -9.89 -6.25
CA GLN A 107 -18.50 -9.79 -6.75
C GLN A 107 -18.62 -9.06 -8.08
N PHE A 108 -17.97 -7.90 -8.24
CA PHE A 108 -18.17 -7.01 -9.38
C PHE A 108 -17.14 -7.15 -10.48
N TRP A 109 -16.08 -7.93 -10.25
CA TRP A 109 -14.95 -8.04 -11.18
C TRP A 109 -14.61 -9.49 -11.50
N LEU A 110 -14.21 -10.28 -10.53
CA LEU A 110 -13.77 -11.66 -10.77
C LEU A 110 -14.93 -12.61 -11.11
N ASP A 111 -16.07 -12.47 -10.42
CA ASP A 111 -17.27 -13.31 -10.67
C ASP A 111 -17.93 -13.01 -12.04
N ILE A 112 -17.56 -11.91 -12.69
CA ILE A 112 -17.96 -11.60 -14.07
C ILE A 112 -16.83 -11.89 -15.08
N ASP A 113 -15.83 -12.70 -14.74
CA ASP A 113 -14.72 -13.13 -15.58
C ASP A 113 -13.87 -11.99 -16.16
N ILE A 114 -13.59 -10.94 -15.39
CA ILE A 114 -12.54 -9.98 -15.73
C ILE A 114 -11.23 -10.53 -15.18
N PRO A 115 -10.19 -10.70 -16.01
CA PRO A 115 -8.90 -11.21 -15.55
C PRO A 115 -8.26 -10.24 -14.55
N ALA A 116 -7.73 -10.76 -13.45
CA ALA A 116 -7.00 -9.95 -12.47
C ALA A 116 -5.80 -9.21 -13.11
N SER A 117 -5.16 -9.83 -14.12
CA SER A 117 -4.06 -9.25 -14.90
C SER A 117 -4.43 -7.96 -15.67
N ASP A 118 -5.71 -7.68 -15.84
CA ASP A 118 -6.21 -6.50 -16.55
C ASP A 118 -6.71 -5.42 -15.56
N ILE A 119 -6.45 -5.62 -14.27
CA ILE A 119 -6.93 -4.75 -13.19
C ILE A 119 -5.75 -4.18 -12.40
N VAL A 120 -5.70 -2.86 -12.28
CA VAL A 120 -4.94 -2.12 -11.28
C VAL A 120 -5.88 -1.76 -10.12
N ILE A 121 -5.44 -1.95 -8.88
CA ILE A 121 -6.23 -1.54 -7.70
C ILE A 121 -5.62 -0.28 -7.11
N ALA A 122 -6.36 0.84 -7.15
CA ALA A 122 -5.94 2.08 -6.53
C ALA A 122 -6.38 2.10 -5.06
N TRP A 123 -5.39 2.10 -4.16
CA TRP A 123 -5.58 2.13 -2.71
C TRP A 123 -5.47 3.55 -2.16
N PRO A 124 -6.21 3.90 -1.08
CA PRO A 124 -6.12 5.22 -0.48
C PRO A 124 -4.86 5.39 0.36
N TYR A 125 -4.27 6.57 0.34
CA TYR A 125 -3.28 7.04 1.31
C TYR A 125 -3.92 7.94 2.37
N TYR A 126 -5.22 7.75 2.60
CA TYR A 126 -5.99 8.53 3.55
C TYR A 126 -7.08 7.70 4.22
N GLY A 127 -7.59 8.23 5.31
CA GLY A 127 -8.73 7.70 6.05
C GLY A 127 -9.61 8.83 6.59
N ASN A 128 -10.47 8.52 7.53
CA ASN A 128 -11.44 9.45 8.08
C ASN A 128 -11.10 9.85 9.52
N ILE A 129 -11.29 11.12 9.86
CA ILE A 129 -11.21 11.64 11.22
C ILE A 129 -12.62 11.96 11.72
N TYR A 130 -12.89 11.56 12.96
CA TYR A 130 -14.11 11.89 13.68
C TYR A 130 -13.78 12.74 14.91
N LYS A 131 -14.57 13.79 15.14
CA LYS A 131 -14.53 14.66 16.32
C LYS A 131 -15.83 14.49 17.10
N ASN A 132 -15.73 14.02 18.35
CA ASN A 132 -16.91 13.76 19.19
C ASN A 132 -17.98 12.89 18.49
N GLY A 133 -17.55 11.89 17.71
CA GLY A 133 -18.43 10.96 17.01
C GLY A 133 -18.95 11.44 15.63
N SER A 134 -18.68 12.67 15.23
CA SER A 134 -19.08 13.20 13.92
C SER A 134 -17.90 13.27 12.95
N LYS A 135 -18.11 12.96 11.68
CA LYS A 135 -17.05 13.06 10.65
C LYS A 135 -16.55 14.50 10.59
N PHE A 136 -15.24 14.66 10.72
CA PHE A 136 -14.59 15.96 10.87
C PHE A 136 -13.61 16.26 9.74
N GLY A 137 -12.86 15.26 9.27
CA GLY A 137 -11.81 15.50 8.28
C GLY A 137 -11.21 14.21 7.73
N THR A 138 -10.07 14.37 7.11
CA THR A 138 -9.30 13.32 6.47
C THR A 138 -7.97 13.13 7.21
N ALA A 139 -7.61 11.88 7.51
CA ALA A 139 -6.31 11.48 8.05
C ALA A 139 -5.45 10.98 6.90
N THR A 140 -4.38 11.68 6.56
CA THR A 140 -3.45 11.22 5.52
C THR A 140 -2.43 10.22 6.08
N LEU A 141 -1.77 9.46 5.21
CA LEU A 141 -0.68 8.57 5.60
C LEU A 141 0.44 9.35 6.31
N GLY A 142 0.75 10.55 5.84
CA GLY A 142 1.73 11.45 6.46
C GLY A 142 1.36 11.94 7.86
N ASP A 143 0.08 11.93 8.21
CA ASP A 143 -0.39 12.31 9.55
C ASP A 143 -0.24 11.17 10.59
N VAL A 144 -0.08 9.92 10.15
CA VAL A 144 -0.04 8.75 11.04
C VAL A 144 0.99 8.87 12.16
N PRO A 145 2.23 9.37 11.94
CA PRO A 145 3.19 9.57 13.03
C PRO A 145 2.68 10.50 14.13
N LYS A 146 1.87 11.52 13.80
CA LYS A 146 1.23 12.42 14.76
C LYS A 146 0.19 11.67 15.60
N TYR A 147 -0.63 10.82 14.96
CA TYR A 147 -1.67 10.07 15.68
C TYR A 147 -1.11 8.90 16.47
N ALA A 148 0.00 8.32 16.04
CA ALA A 148 0.63 7.19 16.70
C ALA A 148 1.43 7.58 17.96
N LYS A 149 1.71 8.88 18.17
CA LYS A 149 2.52 9.35 19.27
C LYS A 149 1.66 9.44 20.55
N ASP A 150 2.03 8.65 21.57
CA ASP A 150 1.46 8.70 22.93
C ASP A 150 -0.08 8.50 22.98
N ASN A 151 -0.66 7.86 21.97
CA ASN A 151 -2.10 7.70 21.84
C ASN A 151 -2.53 6.22 21.92
N ASP A 152 -3.82 6.03 22.16
CA ASP A 152 -4.43 4.70 22.20
C ASP A 152 -4.65 4.20 20.78
N ILE A 153 -3.93 3.11 20.41
CA ILE A 153 -3.98 2.51 19.08
C ILE A 153 -4.59 1.13 19.19
N THR A 154 -5.66 0.90 18.44
CA THR A 154 -6.31 -0.40 18.36
C THR A 154 -6.39 -0.88 16.92
N TRP A 155 -6.14 -2.17 16.71
CA TRP A 155 -6.26 -2.80 15.40
C TRP A 155 -7.69 -3.28 15.16
N ASP A 156 -8.30 -2.89 14.03
CA ASP A 156 -9.56 -3.48 13.57
C ASP A 156 -9.25 -4.64 12.62
N ASP A 157 -9.57 -5.86 13.06
CA ASP A 157 -9.22 -7.06 12.31
C ASP A 157 -10.07 -7.27 11.07
N ALA A 158 -11.28 -6.73 11.00
CA ALA A 158 -12.13 -6.79 9.82
C ALA A 158 -11.69 -5.79 8.75
N ALA A 159 -11.44 -4.55 9.14
CA ALA A 159 -10.96 -3.51 8.23
C ALA A 159 -9.49 -3.68 7.85
N LYS A 160 -8.70 -4.39 8.70
CA LYS A 160 -7.24 -4.49 8.58
C LYS A 160 -6.57 -3.11 8.59
N CYS A 161 -7.03 -2.25 9.49
CA CYS A 161 -6.54 -0.89 9.69
C CYS A 161 -6.40 -0.58 11.18
N ASN A 162 -5.52 0.36 11.51
CA ASN A 162 -5.41 0.90 12.85
C ASN A 162 -6.43 2.02 13.10
N VAL A 163 -6.88 2.10 14.36
CA VAL A 163 -7.75 3.15 14.89
C VAL A 163 -6.95 3.91 15.95
N TYR A 164 -6.78 5.19 15.74
CA TYR A 164 -6.01 6.09 16.61
C TYR A 164 -6.98 6.98 17.38
N LYS A 165 -6.97 6.88 18.72
CA LYS A 165 -7.80 7.70 19.62
C LYS A 165 -6.92 8.71 20.34
N TYR A 166 -7.26 9.97 20.25
CA TYR A 166 -6.50 11.06 20.85
C TYR A 166 -7.41 12.22 21.27
N THR A 167 -6.85 13.16 22.03
CA THR A 167 -7.55 14.38 22.41
C THR A 167 -6.86 15.57 21.75
N GLU A 168 -7.63 16.45 21.14
CA GLU A 168 -7.15 17.68 20.53
C GLU A 168 -8.10 18.81 20.90
N ASP A 169 -7.57 19.89 21.52
CA ASP A 169 -8.33 21.03 22.02
C ASP A 169 -9.53 20.64 22.91
N GLY A 170 -9.34 19.64 23.75
CA GLY A 170 -10.38 19.12 24.66
C GLY A 170 -11.46 18.27 23.99
N ALA A 171 -11.37 18.01 22.69
CA ALA A 171 -12.30 17.16 21.96
C ALA A 171 -11.75 15.73 21.82
N ASN A 172 -12.65 14.73 21.87
CA ASN A 172 -12.31 13.35 21.58
C ASN A 172 -12.20 13.16 20.06
N MET A 173 -11.02 12.77 19.60
CA MET A 173 -10.70 12.53 18.20
C MET A 173 -10.48 11.05 17.96
N VAL A 174 -10.97 10.56 16.83
CA VAL A 174 -10.71 9.20 16.35
C VAL A 174 -10.32 9.27 14.87
N ALA A 175 -9.10 8.84 14.55
CA ALA A 175 -8.65 8.69 13.16
C ALA A 175 -8.67 7.20 12.75
N TYR A 176 -9.36 6.91 11.68
CA TYR A 176 -9.39 5.62 10.99
C TYR A 176 -8.49 5.74 9.77
N ALA A 177 -7.19 5.61 9.97
CA ALA A 177 -6.20 5.95 8.96
C ALA A 177 -5.60 4.71 8.28
N GLU A 178 -5.30 4.85 7.00
CA GLU A 178 -4.37 3.92 6.37
C GLU A 178 -2.96 4.19 6.88
N ASP A 179 -2.22 3.12 7.12
CA ASP A 179 -0.82 3.16 7.51
C ASP A 179 -0.01 2.10 6.73
N LEU A 180 1.29 2.04 6.97
CA LEU A 180 2.15 1.07 6.26
C LEU A 180 1.77 -0.38 6.54
N GLN A 181 1.16 -0.69 7.70
CA GLN A 181 0.70 -2.04 8.04
C GLN A 181 -0.54 -2.42 7.22
N SER A 182 -1.53 -1.54 7.16
CA SER A 182 -2.75 -1.74 6.37
C SER A 182 -2.46 -1.79 4.87
N LEU A 183 -1.61 -0.88 4.37
CA LEU A 183 -1.18 -0.84 2.98
C LEU A 183 -0.40 -2.10 2.58
N ARG A 184 0.47 -2.62 3.45
CA ARG A 184 1.17 -3.89 3.21
C ARG A 184 0.20 -5.04 2.96
N LEU A 185 -0.88 -5.15 3.72
CA LEU A 185 -1.89 -6.20 3.52
C LEU A 185 -2.66 -6.02 2.20
N LYS A 186 -2.92 -4.77 1.81
CA LYS A 186 -3.55 -4.43 0.54
C LYS A 186 -2.65 -4.76 -0.66
N TYR A 187 -1.36 -4.43 -0.57
CA TYR A 187 -0.38 -4.76 -1.61
C TYR A 187 -0.13 -6.27 -1.72
N ASP A 188 -0.07 -6.96 -0.57
CA ASP A 188 0.04 -8.42 -0.53
C ASP A 188 -1.17 -9.11 -1.20
N TYR A 189 -2.38 -8.61 -0.92
CA TYR A 189 -3.60 -9.09 -1.59
C TYR A 189 -3.54 -8.86 -3.10
N THR A 190 -3.13 -7.67 -3.54
CA THR A 190 -3.01 -7.32 -4.96
C THR A 190 -2.00 -8.23 -5.67
N THR A 191 -0.82 -8.38 -5.10
CA THR A 191 0.26 -9.18 -5.70
C THR A 191 -0.09 -10.66 -5.74
N LYS A 192 -0.58 -11.23 -4.63
CA LYS A 192 -0.98 -12.65 -4.56
C LYS A 192 -2.19 -12.97 -5.43
N GLY A 193 -3.06 -12.00 -5.63
CA GLY A 193 -4.23 -12.13 -6.52
C GLY A 193 -3.88 -12.09 -8.00
N GLY A 194 -2.64 -11.83 -8.38
CA GLY A 194 -2.21 -11.73 -9.77
C GLY A 194 -2.76 -10.49 -10.49
N PHE A 195 -3.12 -9.45 -9.73
CA PHE A 195 -3.55 -8.19 -10.32
C PHE A 195 -2.40 -7.49 -11.04
N LYS A 196 -2.74 -6.68 -12.06
CA LYS A 196 -1.77 -5.97 -12.91
C LYS A 196 -0.83 -5.07 -12.10
N GLY A 197 -1.34 -4.45 -11.05
CA GLY A 197 -0.55 -3.57 -10.19
C GLY A 197 -1.38 -2.83 -9.16
N ILE A 198 -0.71 -1.91 -8.47
CA ILE A 198 -1.32 -0.96 -7.54
C ILE A 198 -1.36 0.44 -8.13
N GLY A 199 -2.40 1.18 -7.79
CA GLY A 199 -2.46 2.63 -7.85
C GLY A 199 -2.52 3.20 -6.44
N ILE A 200 -2.33 4.49 -6.30
CA ILE A 200 -2.46 5.21 -5.02
C ILE A 200 -3.27 6.49 -5.20
N TRP A 201 -4.12 6.79 -4.24
CA TRP A 201 -4.81 8.07 -4.15
C TRP A 201 -4.58 8.71 -2.77
N ALA A 202 -3.77 9.76 -2.69
CA ALA A 202 -3.09 10.40 -3.80
C ALA A 202 -1.65 10.72 -3.41
N LEU A 203 -0.83 11.01 -4.41
CA LEU A 203 0.52 11.53 -4.21
C LEU A 203 0.49 12.77 -3.31
N GLY A 204 1.48 12.88 -2.40
CA GLY A 204 1.61 13.95 -1.42
C GLY A 204 0.81 13.71 -0.13
N GLN A 205 -0.06 12.71 -0.07
CA GLN A 205 -0.73 12.29 1.17
C GLN A 205 0.18 11.45 2.08
N ASP A 206 1.36 11.12 1.63
CA ASP A 206 2.45 10.46 2.35
C ASP A 206 3.52 11.44 2.86
N ALA A 207 3.25 12.75 2.85
CA ALA A 207 4.19 13.79 3.22
C ALA A 207 4.92 13.50 4.55
N GLY A 208 6.27 13.43 4.49
CA GLY A 208 7.12 13.05 5.62
C GLY A 208 7.26 11.53 5.82
N MET A 209 6.60 10.72 5.01
CA MET A 209 6.71 9.25 4.98
C MET A 209 7.00 8.70 3.57
N GLU A 210 7.43 9.56 2.65
CA GLU A 210 7.62 9.23 1.24
C GLU A 210 8.59 8.05 1.04
N ASP A 211 9.71 8.07 1.75
CA ASP A 211 10.71 6.98 1.66
C ASP A 211 10.15 5.64 2.14
N GLN A 212 9.35 5.64 3.22
CA GLN A 212 8.75 4.43 3.77
C GLN A 212 7.63 3.91 2.86
N ALA A 213 6.80 4.82 2.34
CA ALA A 213 5.71 4.48 1.42
C ALA A 213 6.25 3.92 0.10
N TYR A 214 7.27 4.59 -0.48
CA TYR A 214 7.93 4.12 -1.68
C TYR A 214 8.73 2.83 -1.44
N GLY A 215 9.39 2.72 -0.30
CA GLY A 215 10.08 1.50 0.13
C GLY A 215 9.12 0.31 0.20
N LEU A 216 7.91 0.52 0.72
CA LEU A 216 6.88 -0.51 0.76
C LEU A 216 6.44 -0.95 -0.65
N ILE A 217 6.26 -0.02 -1.60
CA ILE A 217 5.95 -0.37 -2.99
C ILE A 217 7.07 -1.21 -3.60
N ARG A 218 8.32 -0.80 -3.42
CA ARG A 218 9.49 -1.53 -3.94
C ARG A 218 9.60 -2.96 -3.41
N GLU A 219 9.23 -3.21 -2.16
CA GLU A 219 9.21 -4.57 -1.61
C GLU A 219 8.32 -5.55 -2.40
N PHE A 220 7.28 -5.06 -3.05
CA PHE A 220 6.34 -5.88 -3.81
C PHE A 220 6.61 -5.92 -5.31
N TYR A 221 7.18 -4.84 -5.87
CA TYR A 221 7.25 -4.64 -7.33
C TYR A 221 8.67 -4.48 -7.88
N ASP A 222 9.68 -4.33 -7.05
CA ASP A 222 11.08 -4.25 -7.47
C ASP A 222 11.85 -5.50 -7.04
N SER A 223 12.05 -6.44 -7.94
CA SER A 223 12.78 -7.68 -7.68
C SER A 223 14.25 -7.47 -7.32
N THR A 224 14.80 -6.27 -7.55
CA THR A 224 16.18 -5.90 -7.20
C THR A 224 16.26 -5.21 -5.84
N TYR A 225 15.13 -4.83 -5.26
CA TYR A 225 15.07 -4.10 -4.01
C TYR A 225 15.37 -5.02 -2.82
N GLN A 226 16.49 -4.78 -2.16
CA GLN A 226 16.93 -5.55 -0.99
C GLN A 226 16.25 -5.12 0.32
N GLY A 227 15.33 -4.14 0.25
CA GLY A 227 14.62 -3.59 1.42
C GLY A 227 15.56 -2.90 2.42
N THR A 228 15.26 -1.65 2.75
CA THR A 228 15.75 -1.04 4.01
C THR A 228 14.69 -1.15 5.09
N GLY A 229 13.52 -1.67 4.73
CA GLY A 229 12.36 -1.86 5.59
C GLY A 229 12.46 -3.14 6.40
N ILE A 230 11.85 -3.10 7.57
CA ILE A 230 11.61 -4.26 8.43
C ILE A 230 10.66 -5.19 7.68
N SER A 231 11.19 -6.09 6.87
CA SER A 231 10.42 -7.25 6.48
C SER A 231 9.96 -7.93 7.79
N LYS A 232 8.67 -8.37 7.86
CA LYS A 232 8.21 -9.32 8.88
C LYS A 232 9.37 -10.26 9.18
N ASN A 233 9.58 -10.61 10.47
CA ASN A 233 10.45 -11.70 10.87
C ASN A 233 10.48 -12.80 9.80
N GLN A 234 11.07 -12.53 8.66
CA GLN A 234 11.56 -13.55 7.79
C GLN A 234 12.81 -14.01 8.49
N SER A 235 12.60 -14.94 9.43
CA SER A 235 13.53 -16.02 9.46
C SER A 235 13.62 -16.51 8.00
N ASN A 236 14.61 -16.12 7.24
CA ASN A 236 15.22 -17.05 6.33
C ASN A 236 15.51 -18.22 7.25
N GLY A 237 14.83 -19.35 7.14
CA GLY A 237 14.68 -20.37 8.17
C GLY A 237 15.82 -20.66 9.13
N ASN A 238 16.95 -19.98 9.00
CA ASN A 238 18.22 -20.17 9.65
C ASN A 238 18.54 -19.15 10.77
N ILE A 239 18.07 -17.90 10.71
CA ILE A 239 18.35 -16.87 11.74
C ILE A 239 17.04 -16.48 12.45
N SER A 240 17.03 -16.56 13.78
CA SER A 240 15.91 -16.05 14.61
C SER A 240 16.44 -15.41 15.90
N VAL A 241 15.61 -14.56 16.53
CA VAL A 241 15.94 -13.90 17.80
C VAL A 241 14.83 -14.07 18.81
N TYR A 242 15.19 -14.12 20.10
CA TYR A 242 14.25 -14.18 21.23
C TYR A 242 14.87 -13.66 22.52
N PRO A 243 14.07 -13.11 23.43
CA PRO A 243 12.69 -12.66 23.24
C PRO A 243 12.64 -11.40 22.36
N THR A 244 11.53 -11.15 21.65
CA THR A 244 11.36 -9.91 20.87
C THR A 244 10.93 -8.72 21.75
N ALA A 245 10.44 -9.00 22.97
CA ALA A 245 10.25 -8.03 24.04
C ALA A 245 11.32 -8.30 25.11
N VAL A 246 12.40 -7.53 25.06
CA VAL A 246 13.64 -7.80 25.79
C VAL A 246 13.81 -6.83 26.96
N GLU A 247 14.21 -7.37 28.11
CA GLU A 247 14.70 -6.54 29.24
C GLU A 247 16.16 -6.16 29.04
N ASP A 248 17.07 -7.11 29.03
CA ASP A 248 18.49 -6.82 28.92
C ASP A 248 19.22 -7.63 27.87
N GLU A 249 18.81 -8.85 27.59
CA GLU A 249 19.57 -9.76 26.74
C GLU A 249 18.71 -10.33 25.61
N LEU A 250 19.20 -10.23 24.38
CA LEU A 250 18.62 -10.75 23.15
C LEU A 250 19.43 -11.95 22.70
N PHE A 251 18.79 -13.10 22.53
CA PHE A 251 19.41 -14.32 22.04
C PHE A 251 19.22 -14.45 20.52
N ILE A 252 20.23 -15.01 19.87
CA ILE A 252 20.27 -15.26 18.43
C ILE A 252 20.38 -16.76 18.21
N ASN A 253 19.46 -17.32 17.46
CA ASN A 253 19.47 -18.73 17.05
C ASN A 253 19.84 -18.82 15.57
N LEU A 254 20.85 -19.63 15.25
CA LEU A 254 21.28 -19.97 13.88
C LEU A 254 21.08 -21.46 13.67
N LYS A 255 20.28 -21.83 12.66
CA LYS A 255 19.83 -23.21 12.48
C LYS A 255 20.93 -24.18 11.99
N ASP A 256 21.88 -23.68 11.20
CA ASP A 256 22.88 -24.53 10.53
C ASP A 256 24.33 -24.01 10.64
N ASN A 257 24.61 -23.02 11.49
CA ASN A 257 25.91 -22.32 11.47
C ASN A 257 26.42 -21.92 12.86
N ASP A 258 26.56 -22.91 13.77
CA ASP A 258 27.01 -22.65 15.16
C ASP A 258 28.45 -22.10 15.28
N GLY A 259 29.27 -22.25 14.26
CA GLY A 259 30.64 -21.75 14.21
C GLY A 259 30.87 -20.39 13.55
N ALA A 260 29.85 -19.78 12.94
CA ALA A 260 30.01 -18.58 12.16
C ALA A 260 30.18 -17.30 13.02
N ASN A 261 30.93 -16.33 12.49
CA ASN A 261 30.99 -14.99 13.05
C ASN A 261 29.66 -14.25 12.72
N VAL A 262 29.13 -13.54 13.70
CA VAL A 262 27.87 -12.81 13.59
C VAL A 262 28.12 -11.33 13.85
N THR A 263 27.67 -10.48 12.92
CA THR A 263 27.61 -9.04 13.16
C THR A 263 26.19 -8.63 13.49
N VAL A 264 26.02 -7.95 14.62
CA VAL A 264 24.73 -7.43 15.08
C VAL A 264 24.77 -5.91 15.07
N THR A 265 23.90 -5.28 14.31
CA THR A 265 23.73 -3.82 14.30
C THR A 265 22.35 -3.46 14.82
N VAL A 266 22.31 -2.58 15.81
CA VAL A 266 21.07 -2.10 16.41
C VAL A 266 20.81 -0.67 15.95
N TYR A 267 19.63 -0.43 15.40
CA TYR A 267 19.17 0.86 14.90
C TYR A 267 18.00 1.37 15.73
N ASN A 268 17.90 2.68 15.91
CA ASN A 268 16.67 3.30 16.35
C ASN A 268 15.63 3.35 15.19
N MET A 269 14.41 3.79 15.49
CA MET A 269 13.34 3.89 14.49
C MET A 269 13.59 4.96 13.41
N MET A 270 14.59 5.83 13.59
CA MET A 270 15.05 6.81 12.59
C MET A 270 16.16 6.27 11.67
N GLY A 271 16.51 4.97 11.81
CA GLY A 271 17.55 4.32 11.01
C GLY A 271 18.98 4.64 11.43
N GLN A 272 19.21 5.34 12.56
CA GLN A 272 20.56 5.59 13.08
C GLN A 272 21.08 4.32 13.76
N ALA A 273 22.29 3.90 13.40
CA ALA A 273 22.98 2.81 14.07
C ALA A 273 23.43 3.25 15.48
N LEU A 274 22.93 2.59 16.50
CA LEU A 274 23.23 2.85 17.91
C LEU A 274 24.33 1.93 18.45
N LYS A 275 24.36 0.69 17.96
CA LYS A 275 25.36 -0.32 18.31
C LYS A 275 25.76 -1.12 17.09
N ASN A 276 27.02 -1.50 17.02
CA ASN A 276 27.54 -2.49 16.07
C ASN A 276 28.44 -3.44 16.85
N ILE A 277 28.07 -4.72 16.87
CA ILE A 277 28.67 -5.74 17.74
C ILE A 277 29.07 -6.92 16.86
N ASN A 278 30.36 -7.27 16.88
CA ASN A 278 30.82 -8.51 16.27
C ASN A 278 30.88 -9.58 17.36
N LEU A 279 30.10 -10.62 17.20
CA LEU A 279 30.07 -11.76 18.09
C LEU A 279 31.10 -12.79 17.63
N ALA A 280 31.91 -13.27 18.56
CA ALA A 280 32.82 -14.38 18.29
C ALA A 280 32.04 -15.67 18.01
N SER A 281 32.74 -16.62 17.37
CA SER A 281 32.17 -17.97 17.16
C SER A 281 31.64 -18.57 18.46
N GLY A 282 30.40 -19.07 18.43
CA GLY A 282 29.75 -19.66 19.60
C GLY A 282 29.01 -18.67 20.51
N VAL A 283 29.23 -17.35 20.40
CA VAL A 283 28.47 -16.33 21.16
C VAL A 283 27.17 -16.03 20.45
N ARG A 284 26.04 -16.21 21.13
CA ARG A 284 24.70 -16.13 20.56
C ARG A 284 23.76 -15.18 21.35
N SER A 285 24.31 -14.21 22.05
CA SER A 285 23.51 -13.21 22.74
C SER A 285 24.12 -11.81 22.68
N VAL A 286 23.26 -10.80 22.82
CA VAL A 286 23.64 -9.38 22.82
C VAL A 286 22.94 -8.68 23.97
N HIS A 287 23.74 -7.96 24.77
CA HIS A 287 23.20 -7.11 25.84
C HIS A 287 22.70 -5.77 25.28
N LEU A 288 21.44 -5.44 25.59
CA LEU A 288 20.76 -4.20 25.22
C LEU A 288 20.50 -3.26 26.40
N ASN A 289 21.09 -3.54 27.55
CA ASN A 289 20.91 -2.80 28.81
C ASN A 289 21.27 -1.31 28.73
N SER A 290 22.11 -0.90 27.79
CA SER A 290 22.47 0.52 27.57
C SER A 290 21.48 1.28 26.70
N LEU A 291 20.44 0.61 26.19
CA LEU A 291 19.39 1.23 25.39
C LEU A 291 18.23 1.64 26.29
N SER A 292 17.61 2.78 25.99
CA SER A 292 16.39 3.21 26.66
C SER A 292 15.21 2.31 26.27
N THR A 293 14.14 2.33 27.07
CA THR A 293 12.86 1.70 26.69
C THR A 293 12.39 2.23 25.34
N GLY A 294 12.04 1.34 24.42
CA GLY A 294 11.64 1.73 23.08
C GLY A 294 11.71 0.62 22.05
N CYS A 295 11.34 0.93 20.81
CA CYS A 295 11.44 0.02 19.67
C CYS A 295 12.76 0.21 18.94
N TYR A 296 13.37 -0.91 18.58
CA TYR A 296 14.64 -0.97 17.86
C TYR A 296 14.59 -1.99 16.74
N ILE A 297 15.46 -1.79 15.74
CA ILE A 297 15.72 -2.74 14.68
C ILE A 297 17.07 -3.39 14.94
N VAL A 298 17.07 -4.69 15.02
CA VAL A 298 18.29 -5.49 15.17
C VAL A 298 18.55 -6.19 13.85
N LYS A 299 19.59 -5.77 13.15
CA LYS A 299 20.09 -6.42 11.94
C LYS A 299 21.18 -7.40 12.32
N ILE A 300 21.03 -8.63 11.86
CA ILE A 300 22.00 -9.71 12.07
C ILE A 300 22.56 -10.12 10.72
N GLN A 301 23.85 -10.15 10.62
CA GLN A 301 24.59 -10.64 9.45
C GLN A 301 25.46 -11.82 9.87
N CYS A 302 25.27 -12.94 9.19
CA CYS A 302 26.03 -14.17 9.38
C CYS A 302 26.47 -14.65 7.99
N GLU A 303 27.75 -14.55 7.69
CA GLU A 303 28.31 -14.86 6.35
C GLU A 303 27.58 -14.08 5.24
N SER A 304 26.92 -14.81 4.32
CA SER A 304 26.12 -14.21 3.24
C SER A 304 24.66 -13.97 3.63
N GLU A 305 24.22 -14.41 4.82
CA GLU A 305 22.85 -14.26 5.28
C GLU A 305 22.66 -12.99 6.10
N VAL A 306 21.58 -12.28 5.85
CA VAL A 306 21.19 -11.07 6.59
C VAL A 306 19.74 -11.19 7.01
N ALA A 307 19.47 -10.95 8.29
CA ALA A 307 18.11 -10.86 8.82
C ALA A 307 17.93 -9.62 9.69
N SER A 308 16.75 -9.06 9.71
CA SER A 308 16.40 -7.91 10.55
C SER A 308 15.17 -8.21 11.39
N PHE A 309 15.21 -7.82 12.65
CA PHE A 309 14.16 -8.10 13.62
C PHE A 309 13.77 -6.82 14.36
N ARG A 310 12.47 -6.64 14.55
CA ARG A 310 11.97 -5.62 15.47
C ARG A 310 12.02 -6.16 16.90
N VAL A 311 12.65 -5.39 17.79
CA VAL A 311 12.81 -5.72 19.20
C VAL A 311 12.29 -4.56 20.04
N VAL A 312 11.52 -4.87 21.08
CA VAL A 312 11.02 -3.89 22.04
C VAL A 312 11.84 -4.02 23.31
N LYS A 313 12.61 -2.99 23.65
CA LYS A 313 13.31 -2.86 24.95
C LYS A 313 12.29 -2.39 25.99
N LYS A 314 12.14 -3.13 27.08
CA LYS A 314 11.30 -2.79 28.24
C LYS A 314 12.03 -1.90 29.23
#